data_a2e0cb94d379dff950f7b12cda231c6f
#
_entry.id   a2e0cb94d379dff950f7b12cda231c6f
#
_cell.length_a   1.000
_cell.length_b   1.000
_cell.length_c   1.000
_cell.angle_alpha   90.00
_cell.angle_beta   90.00
_cell.angle_gamma   90.00
#
_symmetry.space_group_name_H-M   'P 1'
#
loop_
_entity.id
_entity.type
_entity.pdbx_description
1 polymer ?
#
loop_
_entity_poly.entity_id
_entity_poly.type
_entity_poly.pdbx_seq_one_letter_code
_entity_poly.pdbx_strand_id
1 'polypeptide(L)'
;MFSAYNRRMRSGFRSTFHLLLPASLLICLSSLGIASPQTSQKSVTTADPEKAATLAESGHCVEALPLLKKAIRLTSAHDLKKRLGLDGLHCAMTHNTPYDSLEFLAVLSRDFPHDPEVLYAATHAFSDLSMRSSQDLARDAPFSYEVHELNAEALEMQGKWDEAGVEYRRILEINPMLPGIHARLGRTLLSKPQPSPTEVEQAKKNFEEELEIDPRNAAAEYVLGQLAADSNDSSTAIRHFEHATRLDTTFSEAYLGLGMALNSAKRFTEAIPPLETYEKLAPDSPTGHYQLAFAYAGAGRRDDANREAGLQRQTAEALEAVKRKAAIAQEKQQGTDPQPAEPK
;
A
#
# COMPACT_ATOMS: atom_id res chain seq x y z
N MET A 1 -3.73 -1.79 2.43
CA MET A 1 -3.56 -3.15 1.91
C MET A 1 -2.75 -3.12 0.62
N PHE A 2 -1.43 -2.98 0.73
CA PHE A 2 -0.50 -3.06 -0.40
C PHE A 2 0.53 -4.13 -0.06
N SER A 3 0.27 -5.39 -0.42
CA SER A 3 1.31 -6.43 -0.43
C SER A 3 0.81 -7.69 -1.14
N ALA A 4 0.85 -7.72 -2.46
CA ALA A 4 0.87 -8.95 -3.27
C ALA A 4 0.96 -8.65 -4.78
N TYR A 5 1.94 -7.85 -5.21
CA TYR A 5 2.20 -7.73 -6.66
C TYR A 5 3.70 -7.61 -6.93
N ASN A 6 4.45 -8.67 -6.59
CA ASN A 6 5.80 -8.82 -7.15
C ASN A 6 6.37 -10.23 -6.91
N ARG A 7 5.82 -11.22 -7.62
CA ARG A 7 6.50 -12.53 -7.72
C ARG A 7 6.13 -13.25 -9.01
N ARG A 8 6.68 -12.76 -10.15
CA ARG A 8 6.86 -13.59 -11.36
C ARG A 8 7.69 -12.85 -12.42
N MET A 9 9.00 -12.93 -12.32
CA MET A 9 9.93 -12.93 -13.46
C MET A 9 11.33 -13.33 -12.97
N ARG A 10 11.58 -14.61 -12.87
CA ARG A 10 12.93 -15.19 -12.92
C ARG A 10 12.82 -16.62 -13.46
N SER A 11 12.97 -16.75 -14.77
CA SER A 11 13.43 -18.00 -15.35
C SER A 11 14.11 -17.75 -16.70
N GLY A 12 15.36 -18.11 -16.77
CA GLY A 12 15.95 -18.63 -18.01
C GLY A 12 16.92 -17.75 -18.75
N PHE A 13 18.19 -17.75 -18.37
CA PHE A 13 19.26 -17.88 -19.39
C PHE A 13 20.50 -18.48 -18.71
N ARG A 14 20.67 -19.79 -18.85
CA ARG A 14 21.95 -20.47 -18.71
C ARG A 14 22.58 -20.51 -20.08
N SER A 15 23.75 -19.91 -20.24
CA SER A 15 24.64 -20.19 -21.36
C SER A 15 25.98 -20.61 -20.81
N THR A 16 26.28 -21.87 -21.06
CA THR A 16 27.54 -22.54 -20.84
C THR A 16 28.57 -22.10 -21.87
N PHE A 17 29.73 -21.68 -21.43
CA PHE A 17 30.93 -21.68 -22.29
C PHE A 17 32.07 -22.44 -21.64
N HIS A 18 32.55 -23.42 -22.38
CA HIS A 18 33.62 -24.38 -22.03
C HIS A 18 35.00 -23.74 -22.04
N LEU A 19 35.83 -24.31 -21.15
CA LEU A 19 37.29 -24.21 -21.08
C LEU A 19 38.01 -24.48 -22.40
N LEU A 20 39.13 -23.85 -22.59
CA LEU A 20 40.36 -24.45 -23.16
C LEU A 20 41.58 -23.65 -22.63
N LEU A 21 42.40 -24.35 -21.85
CA LEU A 21 43.82 -24.05 -21.61
C LEU A 21 44.67 -24.68 -22.74
N PRO A 22 45.84 -24.10 -23.05
CA PRO A 22 47.02 -24.95 -22.90
C PRO A 22 48.25 -24.28 -22.24
N ALA A 23 49.09 -25.19 -21.84
CA ALA A 23 50.26 -25.15 -20.98
C ALA A 23 51.52 -24.48 -21.54
N SER A 24 52.36 -24.07 -20.59
CA SER A 24 53.81 -24.19 -20.49
C SER A 24 54.72 -23.50 -21.50
N LEU A 25 55.54 -22.55 -20.98
CA LEU A 25 56.97 -22.56 -21.23
C LEU A 25 57.75 -21.84 -20.10
N LEU A 26 58.59 -22.59 -19.40
CA LEU A 26 59.69 -22.12 -18.55
C LEU A 26 60.82 -21.60 -19.41
N ILE A 27 61.39 -20.42 -19.12
CA ILE A 27 62.78 -20.09 -19.41
C ILE A 27 63.35 -19.23 -18.28
N CYS A 28 64.56 -19.61 -17.85
CA CYS A 28 65.36 -19.04 -16.77
C CYS A 28 66.13 -17.75 -17.08
N LEU A 29 66.40 -17.01 -16.00
CA LEU A 29 67.58 -16.21 -15.65
C LEU A 29 68.09 -15.09 -16.56
N SER A 30 68.04 -13.86 -15.98
CA SER A 30 69.34 -13.14 -15.69
C SER A 30 69.04 -11.86 -14.91
N SER A 31 69.76 -11.70 -13.83
CA SER A 31 69.84 -10.58 -12.92
C SER A 31 70.47 -9.35 -13.60
N LEU A 32 69.71 -8.23 -13.66
CA LEU A 32 70.28 -6.90 -13.81
C LEU A 32 69.47 -5.92 -12.96
N GLY A 33 70.13 -5.38 -11.95
CA GLY A 33 69.60 -4.34 -11.08
C GLY A 33 69.24 -3.08 -11.86
N ILE A 34 67.96 -2.75 -11.85
CA ILE A 34 67.47 -1.45 -12.30
C ILE A 34 66.70 -0.86 -11.14
N ALA A 35 67.12 0.32 -10.71
CA ALA A 35 66.49 1.16 -9.71
C ALA A 35 64.97 1.25 -9.97
N SER A 36 64.14 0.82 -9.01
CA SER A 36 62.71 0.99 -9.05
C SER A 36 62.39 2.49 -9.03
N PRO A 37 61.63 3.02 -10.00
CA PRO A 37 60.98 4.30 -9.78
C PRO A 37 59.93 4.07 -8.66
N GLN A 38 60.04 4.84 -7.59
CA GLN A 38 58.98 5.02 -6.61
C GLN A 38 57.72 5.48 -7.35
N THR A 39 56.85 4.55 -7.75
CA THR A 39 55.49 4.87 -8.11
C THR A 39 54.86 5.45 -6.86
N SER A 40 54.68 6.75 -6.88
CA SER A 40 53.79 7.44 -5.96
C SER A 40 52.48 6.69 -5.96
N GLN A 41 52.28 5.86 -4.93
CA GLN A 41 50.95 5.34 -4.62
C GLN A 41 50.07 6.56 -4.41
N LYS A 42 49.28 6.90 -5.43
CA LYS A 42 48.09 7.72 -5.22
C LYS A 42 47.38 7.07 -4.07
N SER A 43 47.46 7.67 -2.90
CA SER A 43 46.69 7.32 -1.75
C SER A 43 45.22 7.26 -2.23
N VAL A 44 44.67 6.07 -2.30
CA VAL A 44 43.23 5.89 -2.40
C VAL A 44 42.70 6.61 -1.16
N THR A 45 42.20 7.84 -1.35
CA THR A 45 41.61 8.62 -0.30
C THR A 45 40.48 7.79 0.27
N THR A 46 40.74 7.11 1.38
CA THR A 46 39.74 6.51 2.22
C THR A 46 38.76 7.64 2.55
N ALA A 47 37.49 7.50 2.18
CA ALA A 47 36.49 8.49 2.53
C ALA A 47 36.52 8.58 4.05
N ASP A 48 36.98 9.70 4.58
CA ASP A 48 36.90 9.96 6.02
C ASP A 48 35.45 10.23 6.37
N PRO A 49 34.80 9.35 7.15
CA PRO A 49 33.38 9.49 7.45
C PRO A 49 33.07 10.76 8.25
N GLU A 50 33.96 11.18 9.15
CA GLU A 50 33.77 12.39 9.95
C GLU A 50 33.90 13.65 9.10
N LYS A 51 34.82 13.66 8.13
CA LYS A 51 34.93 14.76 7.16
C LYS A 51 33.68 14.87 6.30
N ALA A 52 33.12 13.73 5.88
CA ALA A 52 31.87 13.70 5.09
C ALA A 52 30.68 14.29 5.87
N ALA A 53 30.53 13.89 7.14
CA ALA A 53 29.51 14.43 8.02
C ALA A 53 29.69 15.93 8.28
N THR A 54 30.91 16.39 8.60
CA THR A 54 31.21 17.80 8.84
C THR A 54 30.90 18.69 7.63
N LEU A 55 31.17 18.22 6.43
CA LEU A 55 30.81 18.93 5.19
C LEU A 55 29.29 19.06 5.04
N ALA A 56 28.54 17.99 5.33
CA ALA A 56 27.09 18.01 5.25
C ALA A 56 26.47 18.97 6.28
N GLU A 57 26.90 18.89 7.54
CA GLU A 57 26.47 19.76 8.64
C GLU A 57 26.77 21.24 8.38
N SER A 58 27.87 21.53 7.68
CA SER A 58 28.22 22.90 7.28
C SER A 58 27.53 23.37 5.99
N GLY A 59 26.61 22.56 5.44
CA GLY A 59 25.86 22.90 4.23
C GLY A 59 26.58 22.70 2.90
N HIS A 60 27.78 22.11 2.90
CA HIS A 60 28.56 21.82 1.70
C HIS A 60 28.12 20.51 1.04
N CYS A 61 26.82 20.38 0.77
CA CYS A 61 26.22 19.13 0.33
C CYS A 61 26.75 18.62 -1.02
N VAL A 62 27.11 19.50 -1.97
CA VAL A 62 27.68 19.11 -3.26
C VAL A 62 28.99 18.33 -3.08
N GLU A 63 29.83 18.77 -2.16
CA GLU A 63 31.11 18.12 -1.83
C GLU A 63 30.90 16.90 -0.91
N ALA A 64 29.91 16.97 -0.01
CA ALA A 64 29.61 15.93 0.96
C ALA A 64 29.00 14.66 0.32
N LEU A 65 28.05 14.79 -0.62
CA LEU A 65 27.29 13.67 -1.20
C LEU A 65 28.16 12.51 -1.72
N PRO A 66 29.19 12.72 -2.56
CA PRO A 66 30.03 11.63 -3.04
C PRO A 66 30.85 10.96 -1.93
N LEU A 67 31.21 11.72 -0.89
CA LEU A 67 31.91 11.18 0.27
C LEU A 67 30.99 10.41 1.18
N LEU A 68 29.76 10.92 1.42
CA LEU A 68 28.72 10.25 2.22
C LEU A 68 28.31 8.91 1.59
N LYS A 69 28.08 8.86 0.28
CA LYS A 69 27.79 7.61 -0.45
C LYS A 69 28.89 6.56 -0.28
N LYS A 70 30.13 6.97 -0.29
CA LYS A 70 31.26 6.06 -0.09
C LYS A 70 31.39 5.66 1.38
N ALA A 71 31.27 6.61 2.31
CA ALA A 71 31.44 6.41 3.74
C ALA A 71 30.36 5.48 4.32
N ILE A 72 29.08 5.66 3.95
CA ILE A 72 27.98 4.85 4.47
C ILE A 72 28.10 3.36 4.13
N ARG A 73 28.69 3.03 2.99
CA ARG A 73 28.95 1.64 2.55
C ARG A 73 30.07 0.97 3.34
N LEU A 74 31.05 1.74 3.80
CA LEU A 74 32.26 1.25 4.46
C LEU A 74 32.18 1.29 5.99
N THR A 75 31.26 2.09 6.55
CA THR A 75 31.12 2.29 8.00
C THR A 75 30.35 1.14 8.63
N SER A 76 30.99 0.51 9.65
CA SER A 76 30.36 -0.53 10.49
C SER A 76 29.84 0.02 11.81
N ALA A 77 30.31 1.20 12.27
CA ALA A 77 29.85 1.84 13.48
C ALA A 77 28.40 2.30 13.32
N HIS A 78 27.49 1.73 14.14
CA HIS A 78 26.05 1.84 13.98
C HIS A 78 25.55 3.30 14.02
N ASP A 79 25.94 4.07 15.04
CA ASP A 79 25.51 5.47 15.21
C ASP A 79 26.06 6.39 14.12
N LEU A 80 27.33 6.21 13.76
CA LEU A 80 27.95 6.98 12.67
C LEU A 80 27.27 6.65 11.33
N LYS A 81 26.92 5.40 11.09
CA LYS A 81 26.21 4.98 9.86
C LYS A 81 24.85 5.63 9.76
N LYS A 82 24.09 5.70 10.87
CA LYS A 82 22.81 6.39 10.93
C LYS A 82 22.98 7.88 10.58
N ARG A 83 23.93 8.56 11.23
CA ARG A 83 24.23 9.99 10.98
C ARG A 83 24.59 10.24 9.51
N LEU A 84 25.53 9.47 8.94
CA LEU A 84 25.91 9.58 7.53
C LEU A 84 24.72 9.36 6.57
N GLY A 85 23.83 8.45 6.93
CA GLY A 85 22.61 8.18 6.16
C GLY A 85 21.64 9.35 6.18
N LEU A 86 21.37 9.92 7.35
CA LEU A 86 20.47 11.07 7.51
C LEU A 86 21.06 12.33 6.86
N ASP A 87 22.37 12.60 7.03
CA ASP A 87 23.07 13.71 6.39
C ASP A 87 23.03 13.58 4.86
N GLY A 88 23.27 12.36 4.35
CA GLY A 88 23.21 12.07 2.92
C GLY A 88 21.82 12.24 2.34
N LEU A 89 20.80 11.79 3.07
CA LEU A 89 19.40 11.98 2.72
C LEU A 89 19.05 13.48 2.65
N HIS A 90 19.39 14.22 3.69
CA HIS A 90 19.18 15.68 3.74
C HIS A 90 19.87 16.41 2.58
N CYS A 91 21.14 16.10 2.34
CA CYS A 91 21.90 16.72 1.25
C CYS A 91 21.32 16.38 -0.14
N ALA A 92 20.90 15.14 -0.38
CA ALA A 92 20.31 14.74 -1.65
C ALA A 92 18.99 15.47 -1.93
N MET A 93 18.16 15.65 -0.90
CA MET A 93 16.88 16.34 -1.02
C MET A 93 17.03 17.84 -1.24
N THR A 94 18.00 18.49 -0.58
CA THR A 94 18.21 19.95 -0.68
C THR A 94 18.91 20.37 -1.95
N HIS A 95 19.77 19.53 -2.54
CA HIS A 95 20.56 19.86 -3.73
C HIS A 95 20.00 19.38 -5.07
N ASN A 96 18.71 19.11 -5.13
CA ASN A 96 18.00 18.70 -6.36
C ASN A 96 18.58 17.44 -7.04
N THR A 97 19.12 16.52 -6.23
CA THR A 97 19.49 15.17 -6.65
C THR A 97 18.63 14.13 -5.93
N PRO A 98 17.29 14.21 -6.05
CA PRO A 98 16.37 13.48 -5.20
C PRO A 98 16.54 11.95 -5.33
N TYR A 99 16.92 11.46 -6.49
CA TYR A 99 17.15 10.02 -6.70
C TYR A 99 18.41 9.51 -5.98
N ASP A 100 19.36 10.39 -5.62
CA ASP A 100 20.50 10.03 -4.78
C ASP A 100 20.06 9.66 -3.36
N SER A 101 18.92 10.17 -2.90
CA SER A 101 18.32 9.84 -1.60
C SER A 101 17.95 8.36 -1.46
N LEU A 102 17.63 7.67 -2.58
CA LEU A 102 17.23 6.26 -2.56
C LEU A 102 18.32 5.34 -2.03
N GLU A 103 19.61 5.67 -2.27
CA GLU A 103 20.72 4.90 -1.73
C GLU A 103 20.80 4.99 -0.21
N PHE A 104 20.64 6.19 0.34
CA PHE A 104 20.61 6.42 1.77
C PHE A 104 19.38 5.82 2.44
N LEU A 105 18.21 6.00 1.83
CA LEU A 105 16.95 5.37 2.29
C LEU A 105 17.05 3.85 2.35
N ALA A 106 17.67 3.21 1.35
CA ALA A 106 17.83 1.76 1.34
C ALA A 106 18.68 1.25 2.51
N VAL A 107 19.75 1.97 2.86
CA VAL A 107 20.62 1.64 3.99
C VAL A 107 19.90 1.91 5.31
N LEU A 108 19.29 3.10 5.46
CA LEU A 108 18.59 3.50 6.68
C LEU A 108 17.43 2.57 7.01
N SER A 109 16.57 2.25 6.03
CA SER A 109 15.41 1.39 6.24
C SER A 109 15.78 -0.07 6.55
N ARG A 110 16.93 -0.55 6.03
CA ARG A 110 17.42 -1.89 6.31
C ARG A 110 18.05 -2.00 7.70
N ASP A 111 18.93 -1.04 8.04
CA ASP A 111 19.77 -1.13 9.23
C ASP A 111 19.09 -0.51 10.47
N PHE A 112 18.08 0.38 10.27
CA PHE A 112 17.34 1.10 11.32
C PHE A 112 15.82 1.08 11.12
N PRO A 113 15.18 -0.10 10.92
CA PRO A 113 13.79 -0.22 10.49
C PRO A 113 12.75 0.31 11.49
N HIS A 114 13.14 0.48 12.76
CA HIS A 114 12.24 0.92 13.84
C HIS A 114 12.73 2.21 14.54
N ASP A 115 13.75 2.87 13.99
CA ASP A 115 14.24 4.12 14.54
C ASP A 115 13.28 5.26 14.18
N PRO A 116 12.72 6.00 15.15
CA PRO A 116 11.72 7.04 14.88
C PRO A 116 12.24 8.18 13.99
N GLU A 117 13.52 8.57 14.14
CA GLU A 117 14.14 9.63 13.35
C GLU A 117 14.31 9.20 11.90
N VAL A 118 14.71 7.94 11.67
CA VAL A 118 14.81 7.37 10.32
C VAL A 118 13.44 7.23 9.67
N LEU A 119 12.43 6.75 10.41
CA LEU A 119 11.06 6.64 9.91
C LEU A 119 10.48 8.01 9.54
N TYR A 120 10.73 9.03 10.37
CA TYR A 120 10.30 10.40 10.09
C TYR A 120 10.98 10.95 8.83
N ALA A 121 12.31 10.86 8.74
CA ALA A 121 13.07 11.32 7.58
C ALA A 121 12.66 10.59 6.29
N ALA A 122 12.48 9.27 6.37
CA ALA A 122 12.02 8.45 5.23
C ALA A 122 10.62 8.86 4.76
N THR A 123 9.69 9.14 5.68
CA THR A 123 8.33 9.60 5.33
C THR A 123 8.39 10.89 4.50
N HIS A 124 9.18 11.88 4.92
CA HIS A 124 9.33 13.13 4.17
C HIS A 124 10.02 12.94 2.82
N ALA A 125 11.06 12.12 2.77
CA ALA A 125 11.78 11.86 1.54
C ALA A 125 10.91 11.12 0.50
N PHE A 126 10.15 10.10 0.90
CA PHE A 126 9.24 9.41 0.00
C PHE A 126 8.09 10.32 -0.49
N SER A 127 7.58 11.19 0.38
CA SER A 127 6.56 12.17 -0.01
C SER A 127 7.08 13.15 -1.07
N ASP A 128 8.30 13.70 -0.87
CA ASP A 128 8.92 14.63 -1.84
C ASP A 128 9.23 13.91 -3.16
N LEU A 129 9.78 12.68 -3.11
CA LEU A 129 10.04 11.90 -4.32
C LEU A 129 8.75 11.61 -5.10
N SER A 130 7.66 11.25 -4.40
CA SER A 130 6.35 11.02 -5.01
C SER A 130 5.82 12.29 -5.68
N MET A 131 5.89 13.42 -4.99
CA MET A 131 5.45 14.71 -5.52
C MET A 131 6.24 15.12 -6.77
N ARG A 132 7.57 14.99 -6.75
CA ARG A 132 8.44 15.29 -7.90
C ARG A 132 8.13 14.38 -9.08
N SER A 133 7.97 13.07 -8.84
CA SER A 133 7.64 12.12 -9.91
C SER A 133 6.29 12.43 -10.54
N SER A 134 5.30 12.86 -9.74
CA SER A 134 4.00 13.29 -10.26
C SER A 134 4.10 14.57 -11.09
N GLN A 135 4.95 15.53 -10.66
CA GLN A 135 5.23 16.77 -11.42
C GLN A 135 5.96 16.49 -12.73
N ASP A 136 6.93 15.57 -12.71
CA ASP A 136 7.65 15.16 -13.92
C ASP A 136 6.71 14.48 -14.91
N LEU A 137 5.84 13.58 -14.43
CA LEU A 137 4.83 12.94 -15.26
C LEU A 137 3.86 13.97 -15.87
N ALA A 138 3.37 14.92 -15.07
CA ALA A 138 2.47 15.97 -15.56
C ALA A 138 3.13 16.91 -16.58
N ARG A 139 4.45 17.14 -16.47
CA ARG A 139 5.22 17.94 -17.43
C ARG A 139 5.49 17.18 -18.73
N ASP A 140 5.91 15.91 -18.63
CA ASP A 140 6.45 15.14 -19.74
C ASP A 140 5.36 14.40 -20.53
N ALA A 141 4.22 14.06 -19.86
CA ALA A 141 3.09 13.36 -20.45
C ALA A 141 1.73 13.93 -19.98
N PRO A 142 1.44 15.24 -20.20
CA PRO A 142 0.28 15.94 -19.60
C PRO A 142 -1.09 15.40 -20.01
N PHE A 143 -1.16 14.63 -21.10
CA PHE A 143 -2.41 14.05 -21.61
C PHE A 143 -2.46 12.53 -21.47
N SER A 144 -1.57 11.96 -20.68
CA SER A 144 -1.57 10.52 -20.44
C SER A 144 -2.66 10.13 -19.45
N TYR A 145 -3.14 8.88 -19.52
CA TYR A 145 -4.15 8.40 -18.57
C TYR A 145 -3.63 8.34 -17.15
N GLU A 146 -2.32 8.15 -16.94
CA GLU A 146 -1.69 8.14 -15.61
C GLU A 146 -1.80 9.50 -14.92
N VAL A 147 -1.68 10.61 -15.65
CA VAL A 147 -1.88 11.96 -15.07
C VAL A 147 -3.33 12.13 -14.61
N HIS A 148 -4.29 11.69 -15.43
CA HIS A 148 -5.70 11.74 -15.07
C HIS A 148 -6.01 10.84 -13.87
N GLU A 149 -5.36 9.67 -13.76
CA GLU A 149 -5.51 8.76 -12.62
C GLU A 149 -5.00 9.39 -11.32
N LEU A 150 -3.79 9.99 -11.32
CA LEU A 150 -3.25 10.69 -10.16
C LEU A 150 -4.11 11.90 -9.75
N ASN A 151 -4.65 12.64 -10.73
CA ASN A 151 -5.54 13.75 -10.46
C ASN A 151 -6.85 13.26 -9.81
N ALA A 152 -7.43 12.19 -10.34
CA ALA A 152 -8.65 11.60 -9.78
C ALA A 152 -8.42 11.13 -8.33
N GLU A 153 -7.32 10.43 -8.04
CA GLU A 153 -6.96 9.99 -6.70
C GLU A 153 -6.77 11.18 -5.73
N ALA A 154 -6.11 12.24 -6.17
CA ALA A 154 -5.93 13.45 -5.37
C ALA A 154 -7.25 14.16 -5.08
N LEU A 155 -8.18 14.16 -6.02
CA LEU A 155 -9.52 14.74 -5.87
C LEU A 155 -10.39 13.87 -4.93
N GLU A 156 -10.32 12.55 -5.03
CA GLU A 156 -10.97 11.63 -4.09
C GLU A 156 -10.52 11.87 -2.64
N MET A 157 -9.22 12.03 -2.40
CA MET A 157 -8.69 12.35 -1.06
C MET A 157 -9.20 13.68 -0.50
N GLN A 158 -9.57 14.63 -1.39
CA GLN A 158 -10.17 15.91 -1.01
C GLN A 158 -11.70 15.84 -0.88
N GLY A 159 -12.33 14.68 -1.15
CA GLY A 159 -13.79 14.53 -1.19
C GLY A 159 -14.47 15.20 -2.39
N LYS A 160 -13.70 15.55 -3.42
CA LYS A 160 -14.18 16.20 -4.65
C LYS A 160 -14.62 15.16 -5.67
N TRP A 161 -15.67 14.43 -5.32
CA TRP A 161 -16.14 13.26 -6.07
C TRP A 161 -16.55 13.57 -7.51
N ASP A 162 -17.20 14.70 -7.77
CA ASP A 162 -17.61 15.09 -9.11
C ASP A 162 -16.42 15.36 -10.03
N GLU A 163 -15.42 16.07 -9.53
CA GLU A 163 -14.19 16.37 -10.25
C GLU A 163 -13.38 15.09 -10.51
N ALA A 164 -13.28 14.21 -9.53
CA ALA A 164 -12.62 12.90 -9.68
C ALA A 164 -13.31 12.05 -10.76
N GLY A 165 -14.64 12.02 -10.78
CA GLY A 165 -15.41 11.33 -11.81
C GLY A 165 -15.19 11.90 -13.23
N VAL A 166 -14.89 13.18 -13.38
CA VAL A 166 -14.50 13.77 -14.67
C VAL A 166 -13.16 13.21 -15.12
N GLU A 167 -12.17 13.13 -14.22
CA GLU A 167 -10.85 12.60 -14.56
C GLU A 167 -10.92 11.11 -14.96
N TYR A 168 -11.68 10.28 -14.24
CA TYR A 168 -11.87 8.87 -14.64
C TYR A 168 -12.56 8.72 -16.01
N ARG A 169 -13.54 9.57 -16.34
CA ARG A 169 -14.14 9.56 -17.68
C ARG A 169 -13.14 9.91 -18.78
N ARG A 170 -12.22 10.86 -18.53
CA ARG A 170 -11.13 11.17 -19.46
C ARG A 170 -10.21 9.97 -19.70
N ILE A 171 -9.93 9.18 -18.66
CA ILE A 171 -9.16 7.94 -18.83
C ILE A 171 -9.90 6.99 -19.76
N LEU A 172 -11.21 6.81 -19.56
CA LEU A 172 -12.04 5.93 -20.40
C LEU A 172 -12.18 6.43 -21.84
N GLU A 173 -12.09 7.76 -22.08
CA GLU A 173 -12.01 8.32 -23.44
C GLU A 173 -10.70 7.95 -24.14
N ILE A 174 -9.57 7.86 -23.39
CA ILE A 174 -8.25 7.48 -23.90
C ILE A 174 -8.17 5.96 -24.10
N ASN A 175 -8.60 5.19 -23.11
CA ASN A 175 -8.58 3.73 -23.11
C ASN A 175 -9.83 3.17 -22.41
N PRO A 176 -10.91 2.88 -23.17
CA PRO A 176 -12.16 2.40 -22.60
C PRO A 176 -12.09 0.99 -21.99
N MET A 177 -11.04 0.22 -22.31
CA MET A 177 -10.84 -1.15 -21.81
C MET A 177 -9.75 -1.24 -20.75
N LEU A 178 -9.39 -0.13 -20.08
CA LEU A 178 -8.39 -0.13 -19.04
C LEU A 178 -8.98 -0.75 -17.75
N PRO A 179 -8.46 -1.91 -17.29
CA PRO A 179 -9.02 -2.60 -16.13
C PRO A 179 -8.96 -1.74 -14.88
N GLY A 180 -10.02 -1.78 -14.06
CA GLY A 180 -10.13 -1.10 -12.77
C GLY A 180 -10.70 0.31 -12.86
N ILE A 181 -10.72 0.96 -14.02
CA ILE A 181 -11.16 2.36 -14.13
C ILE A 181 -12.67 2.49 -14.05
N HIS A 182 -13.42 1.60 -14.69
CA HIS A 182 -14.86 1.56 -14.50
C HIS A 182 -15.26 1.31 -13.04
N ALA A 183 -14.60 0.38 -12.35
CA ALA A 183 -14.84 0.13 -10.93
C ALA A 183 -14.51 1.37 -10.06
N ARG A 184 -13.43 2.09 -10.37
CA ARG A 184 -13.09 3.36 -9.66
C ARG A 184 -14.15 4.43 -9.90
N LEU A 185 -14.58 4.64 -11.14
CA LEU A 185 -15.65 5.60 -11.45
C LEU A 185 -16.95 5.24 -10.75
N GLY A 186 -17.35 3.95 -10.78
CA GLY A 186 -18.53 3.47 -10.06
C GLY A 186 -18.45 3.74 -8.55
N ARG A 187 -17.31 3.44 -7.93
CA ARG A 187 -17.07 3.72 -6.51
C ARG A 187 -17.10 5.22 -6.20
N THR A 188 -16.48 6.05 -7.03
CA THR A 188 -16.49 7.51 -6.87
C THR A 188 -17.91 8.06 -6.87
N LEU A 189 -18.78 7.58 -7.76
CA LEU A 189 -20.20 7.97 -7.80
C LEU A 189 -20.94 7.59 -6.50
N LEU A 190 -20.65 6.41 -5.94
CA LEU A 190 -21.26 5.94 -4.69
C LEU A 190 -20.68 6.59 -3.43
N SER A 191 -19.48 7.17 -3.51
CA SER A 191 -18.79 7.81 -2.36
C SER A 191 -19.32 9.22 -2.04
N LYS A 192 -20.19 9.76 -2.86
CA LYS A 192 -20.86 11.04 -2.57
C LYS A 192 -21.69 10.92 -1.30
N PRO A 193 -21.81 11.98 -0.47
CA PRO A 193 -22.59 11.93 0.76
C PRO A 193 -24.05 11.53 0.56
N GLN A 194 -24.64 11.88 -0.59
CA GLN A 194 -26.01 11.56 -0.99
C GLN A 194 -26.05 11.30 -2.50
N PRO A 195 -25.65 10.13 -2.97
CA PRO A 195 -25.70 9.83 -4.40
C PRO A 195 -27.16 9.79 -4.87
N SER A 196 -27.44 10.47 -5.98
CA SER A 196 -28.77 10.43 -6.60
C SER A 196 -29.08 9.05 -7.18
N PRO A 197 -30.37 8.70 -7.38
CA PRO A 197 -30.74 7.43 -8.03
C PRO A 197 -30.08 7.24 -9.41
N THR A 198 -29.89 8.33 -10.16
CA THR A 198 -29.18 8.30 -11.46
C THR A 198 -27.71 7.93 -11.28
N GLU A 199 -27.04 8.45 -10.26
CA GLU A 199 -25.63 8.13 -9.97
C GLU A 199 -25.46 6.71 -9.50
N VAL A 200 -26.40 6.20 -8.71
CA VAL A 200 -26.41 4.78 -8.31
C VAL A 200 -26.54 3.86 -9.53
N GLU A 201 -27.45 4.19 -10.46
CA GLU A 201 -27.62 3.42 -11.70
C GLU A 201 -26.38 3.53 -12.62
N GLN A 202 -25.77 4.71 -12.71
CA GLN A 202 -24.50 4.87 -13.43
C GLN A 202 -23.37 4.08 -12.78
N ALA A 203 -23.30 4.05 -11.45
CA ALA A 203 -22.32 3.25 -10.74
C ALA A 203 -22.50 1.76 -11.02
N LYS A 204 -23.74 1.27 -10.94
CA LYS A 204 -24.08 -0.11 -11.29
C LYS A 204 -23.58 -0.47 -12.68
N LYS A 205 -23.93 0.36 -13.70
CA LYS A 205 -23.49 0.16 -15.07
C LYS A 205 -21.96 0.11 -15.18
N ASN A 206 -21.24 0.99 -14.47
CA ASN A 206 -19.78 0.97 -14.48
C ASN A 206 -19.21 -0.33 -13.89
N PHE A 207 -19.79 -0.87 -12.81
CA PHE A 207 -19.34 -2.17 -12.29
C PHE A 207 -19.68 -3.34 -13.24
N GLU A 208 -20.79 -3.28 -13.97
CA GLU A 208 -21.11 -4.25 -15.01
C GLU A 208 -20.11 -4.17 -16.16
N GLU A 209 -19.74 -2.97 -16.64
CA GLU A 209 -18.70 -2.74 -17.66
C GLU A 209 -17.32 -3.21 -17.19
N GLU A 210 -16.99 -3.02 -15.92
CA GLU A 210 -15.75 -3.57 -15.33
C GLU A 210 -15.70 -5.10 -15.42
N LEU A 211 -16.82 -5.78 -15.16
CA LEU A 211 -16.89 -7.25 -15.22
C LEU A 211 -16.82 -7.78 -16.67
N GLU A 212 -17.14 -6.97 -17.68
CA GLU A 212 -16.89 -7.31 -19.08
C GLU A 212 -15.38 -7.28 -19.41
N ILE A 213 -14.62 -6.39 -18.73
CA ILE A 213 -13.18 -6.23 -18.92
C ILE A 213 -12.41 -7.23 -18.04
N ASP A 214 -12.74 -7.30 -16.74
CA ASP A 214 -12.19 -8.24 -15.77
C ASP A 214 -13.29 -9.06 -15.09
N PRO A 215 -13.70 -10.19 -15.64
CA PRO A 215 -14.69 -11.09 -15.03
C PRO A 215 -14.27 -11.69 -13.69
N ARG A 216 -13.03 -11.45 -13.24
CA ARG A 216 -12.49 -11.95 -11.97
C ARG A 216 -12.42 -10.87 -10.89
N ASN A 217 -13.01 -9.72 -11.11
CA ASN A 217 -13.06 -8.64 -10.14
C ASN A 217 -14.10 -8.95 -9.04
N ALA A 218 -13.64 -9.61 -7.97
CA ALA A 218 -14.49 -9.95 -6.82
C ALA A 218 -15.09 -8.71 -6.14
N ALA A 219 -14.39 -7.58 -6.16
CA ALA A 219 -14.89 -6.34 -5.56
C ALA A 219 -16.05 -5.74 -6.38
N ALA A 220 -16.00 -5.82 -7.71
CA ALA A 220 -17.11 -5.38 -8.56
C ALA A 220 -18.35 -6.26 -8.34
N GLU A 221 -18.19 -7.60 -8.28
CA GLU A 221 -19.27 -8.52 -7.93
C GLU A 221 -19.86 -8.20 -6.56
N TYR A 222 -19.04 -7.95 -5.57
CA TYR A 222 -19.49 -7.59 -4.23
C TYR A 222 -20.35 -6.31 -4.22
N VAL A 223 -19.89 -5.25 -4.91
CA VAL A 223 -20.63 -3.97 -4.96
C VAL A 223 -21.96 -4.14 -5.70
N LEU A 224 -22.01 -4.90 -6.80
CA LEU A 224 -23.27 -5.21 -7.48
C LEU A 224 -24.22 -5.99 -6.59
N GLY A 225 -23.69 -6.91 -5.77
CA GLY A 225 -24.46 -7.61 -4.74
C GLY A 225 -25.06 -6.67 -3.70
N GLN A 226 -24.28 -5.67 -3.23
CA GLN A 226 -24.79 -4.64 -2.30
C GLN A 226 -25.88 -3.78 -2.93
N LEU A 227 -25.70 -3.28 -4.15
CA LEU A 227 -26.69 -2.47 -4.85
C LEU A 227 -28.02 -3.24 -5.08
N ALA A 228 -27.92 -4.54 -5.38
CA ALA A 228 -29.09 -5.40 -5.49
C ALA A 228 -29.79 -5.61 -4.13
N ALA A 229 -29.02 -5.81 -3.05
CA ALA A 229 -29.56 -5.94 -1.70
C ALA A 229 -30.27 -4.66 -1.23
N ASP A 230 -29.68 -3.50 -1.50
CA ASP A 230 -30.27 -2.19 -1.18
C ASP A 230 -31.58 -1.92 -1.96
N SER A 231 -31.68 -2.51 -3.15
CA SER A 231 -32.92 -2.50 -3.96
C SER A 231 -33.93 -3.60 -3.58
N ASN A 232 -33.68 -4.37 -2.52
CA ASN A 232 -34.45 -5.52 -2.07
C ASN A 232 -34.53 -6.67 -3.10
N ASP A 233 -33.62 -6.71 -4.08
CA ASP A 233 -33.49 -7.84 -5.02
C ASP A 233 -32.52 -8.89 -4.43
N SER A 234 -33.04 -9.66 -3.47
CA SER A 234 -32.25 -10.71 -2.81
C SER A 234 -31.75 -11.77 -3.79
N SER A 235 -32.45 -12.04 -4.88
CA SER A 235 -32.03 -13.07 -5.85
C SER A 235 -30.80 -12.66 -6.63
N THR A 236 -30.74 -11.42 -7.09
CA THR A 236 -29.57 -10.85 -7.76
C THR A 236 -28.42 -10.65 -6.77
N ALA A 237 -28.70 -10.19 -5.54
CA ALA A 237 -27.70 -10.03 -4.49
C ALA A 237 -26.98 -11.36 -4.17
N ILE A 238 -27.74 -12.44 -3.95
CA ILE A 238 -27.20 -13.79 -3.70
C ILE A 238 -26.27 -14.21 -4.82
N ARG A 239 -26.69 -14.07 -6.08
CA ARG A 239 -25.87 -14.47 -7.24
C ARG A 239 -24.52 -13.74 -7.28
N HIS A 240 -24.53 -12.42 -7.08
CA HIS A 240 -23.31 -11.63 -7.11
C HIS A 240 -22.40 -11.92 -5.91
N PHE A 241 -22.94 -12.03 -4.70
CA PHE A 241 -22.14 -12.41 -3.54
C PHE A 241 -21.57 -13.83 -3.65
N GLU A 242 -22.31 -14.79 -4.22
CA GLU A 242 -21.78 -16.13 -4.52
C GLU A 242 -20.61 -16.07 -5.52
N HIS A 243 -20.68 -15.18 -6.52
CA HIS A 243 -19.57 -14.97 -7.45
C HIS A 243 -18.37 -14.39 -6.71
N ALA A 244 -18.55 -13.33 -5.92
CA ALA A 244 -17.49 -12.70 -5.15
C ALA A 244 -16.77 -13.70 -4.23
N THR A 245 -17.52 -14.54 -3.49
CA THR A 245 -16.94 -15.55 -2.59
C THR A 245 -16.20 -16.68 -3.31
N ARG A 246 -16.58 -16.99 -4.56
CA ARG A 246 -15.84 -17.97 -5.38
C ARG A 246 -14.56 -17.37 -5.95
N LEU A 247 -14.54 -16.09 -6.30
CA LEU A 247 -13.39 -15.40 -6.84
C LEU A 247 -12.33 -15.12 -5.77
N ASP A 248 -12.77 -14.76 -4.56
CA ASP A 248 -11.90 -14.55 -3.39
C ASP A 248 -12.49 -15.22 -2.15
N THR A 249 -11.91 -16.36 -1.79
CA THR A 249 -12.33 -17.14 -0.62
C THR A 249 -11.93 -16.51 0.72
N THR A 250 -11.21 -15.40 0.72
CA THR A 250 -10.83 -14.65 1.91
C THR A 250 -11.61 -13.34 2.07
N PHE A 251 -12.53 -13.06 1.14
CA PHE A 251 -13.34 -11.85 1.16
C PHE A 251 -14.49 -11.97 2.17
N SER A 252 -14.20 -11.67 3.43
CA SER A 252 -15.13 -11.80 4.56
C SER A 252 -16.45 -11.08 4.32
N GLU A 253 -16.41 -9.82 3.83
CA GLU A 253 -17.60 -9.00 3.61
C GLU A 253 -18.56 -9.61 2.57
N ALA A 254 -18.03 -10.33 1.57
CA ALA A 254 -18.84 -11.03 0.58
C ALA A 254 -19.59 -12.23 1.20
N TYR A 255 -18.97 -12.95 2.13
CA TYR A 255 -19.66 -14.02 2.88
C TYR A 255 -20.72 -13.46 3.80
N LEU A 256 -20.49 -12.35 4.47
CA LEU A 256 -21.51 -11.69 5.29
C LEU A 256 -22.68 -11.23 4.40
N GLY A 257 -22.39 -10.56 3.28
CA GLY A 257 -23.39 -10.11 2.31
C GLY A 257 -24.25 -11.26 1.78
N LEU A 258 -23.61 -12.40 1.42
CA LEU A 258 -24.31 -13.61 0.98
C LEU A 258 -25.25 -14.14 2.06
N GLY A 259 -24.75 -14.26 3.29
CA GLY A 259 -25.56 -14.73 4.41
C GLY A 259 -26.75 -13.81 4.72
N MET A 260 -26.54 -12.50 4.69
CA MET A 260 -27.60 -11.51 4.88
C MET A 260 -28.64 -11.55 3.76
N ALA A 261 -28.24 -11.68 2.50
CA ALA A 261 -29.14 -11.79 1.36
C ALA A 261 -29.97 -13.09 1.41
N LEU A 262 -29.36 -14.21 1.82
CA LEU A 262 -30.04 -15.48 2.04
C LEU A 262 -31.06 -15.41 3.22
N ASN A 263 -30.66 -14.76 4.32
CA ASN A 263 -31.53 -14.48 5.45
C ASN A 263 -32.77 -13.64 5.03
N SER A 264 -32.53 -12.58 4.24
CA SER A 264 -33.62 -11.74 3.69
C SER A 264 -34.55 -12.50 2.78
N ALA A 265 -34.00 -13.44 1.98
CA ALA A 265 -34.79 -14.37 1.17
C ALA A 265 -35.44 -15.49 1.96
N LYS A 266 -35.30 -15.55 3.30
CA LYS A 266 -35.75 -16.61 4.20
C LYS A 266 -35.18 -18.00 3.90
N ARG A 267 -34.03 -18.04 3.19
CA ARG A 267 -33.28 -19.28 2.88
C ARG A 267 -32.31 -19.59 4.03
N PHE A 268 -32.83 -19.70 5.25
CA PHE A 268 -32.04 -19.73 6.49
C PHE A 268 -31.03 -20.87 6.55
N THR A 269 -31.39 -22.06 6.10
CA THR A 269 -30.47 -23.21 6.10
C THR A 269 -29.26 -22.96 5.16
N GLU A 270 -29.49 -22.28 4.06
CA GLU A 270 -28.44 -21.95 3.11
C GLU A 270 -27.58 -20.76 3.57
N ALA A 271 -28.11 -19.88 4.43
CA ALA A 271 -27.36 -18.76 5.02
C ALA A 271 -26.28 -19.22 6.03
N ILE A 272 -26.48 -20.40 6.66
CA ILE A 272 -25.56 -20.86 7.71
C ILE A 272 -24.12 -21.07 7.20
N PRO A 273 -23.83 -21.83 6.13
CA PRO A 273 -22.45 -22.08 5.70
C PRO A 273 -21.63 -20.80 5.37
N PRO A 274 -22.15 -19.83 4.61
CA PRO A 274 -21.41 -18.60 4.37
C PRO A 274 -21.20 -17.78 5.65
N LEU A 275 -22.17 -17.73 6.56
CA LEU A 275 -22.01 -17.03 7.84
C LEU A 275 -21.00 -17.71 8.77
N GLU A 276 -20.97 -19.04 8.82
CA GLU A 276 -19.93 -19.79 9.54
C GLU A 276 -18.53 -19.55 8.93
N THR A 277 -18.45 -19.32 7.62
CA THR A 277 -17.18 -18.94 6.96
C THR A 277 -16.79 -17.53 7.34
N TYR A 278 -17.73 -16.60 7.34
CA TYR A 278 -17.51 -15.24 7.83
C TYR A 278 -16.97 -15.22 9.26
N GLU A 279 -17.56 -15.97 10.17
CA GLU A 279 -17.11 -16.07 11.57
C GLU A 279 -15.67 -16.57 11.70
N LYS A 280 -15.21 -17.48 10.83
CA LYS A 280 -13.82 -17.93 10.81
C LYS A 280 -12.86 -16.85 10.33
N LEU A 281 -13.31 -15.98 9.40
CA LEU A 281 -12.52 -14.87 8.85
C LEU A 281 -12.55 -13.64 9.76
N ALA A 282 -13.63 -13.41 10.50
CA ALA A 282 -13.87 -12.25 11.35
C ALA A 282 -14.56 -12.64 12.68
N PRO A 283 -13.85 -13.39 13.57
CA PRO A 283 -14.46 -14.02 14.76
C PRO A 283 -14.95 -13.01 15.82
N ASP A 284 -14.45 -11.78 15.79
CA ASP A 284 -14.81 -10.75 16.76
C ASP A 284 -15.96 -9.84 16.28
N SER A 285 -16.68 -10.25 15.22
CA SER A 285 -17.76 -9.44 14.62
C SER A 285 -19.11 -9.69 15.30
N PRO A 286 -19.66 -8.72 16.05
CA PRO A 286 -21.01 -8.87 16.61
C PRO A 286 -22.09 -9.03 15.54
N THR A 287 -21.87 -8.45 14.34
CA THR A 287 -22.81 -8.55 13.21
C THR A 287 -22.87 -9.97 12.65
N GLY A 288 -21.72 -10.66 12.55
CA GLY A 288 -21.66 -12.04 12.11
C GLY A 288 -22.46 -12.96 13.02
N HIS A 289 -22.17 -12.93 14.30
CA HIS A 289 -22.92 -13.70 15.32
C HIS A 289 -24.43 -13.41 15.30
N TYR A 290 -24.80 -12.13 15.12
CA TYR A 290 -26.22 -11.77 15.00
C TYR A 290 -26.87 -12.43 13.78
N GLN A 291 -26.24 -12.34 12.61
CA GLN A 291 -26.78 -12.91 11.37
C GLN A 291 -26.83 -14.44 11.41
N LEU A 292 -25.83 -15.06 12.04
CA LEU A 292 -25.78 -16.51 12.21
C LEU A 292 -26.86 -17.00 13.22
N ALA A 293 -27.03 -16.26 14.33
CA ALA A 293 -28.14 -16.55 15.27
C ALA A 293 -29.50 -16.46 14.59
N PHE A 294 -29.68 -15.43 13.72
CA PHE A 294 -30.93 -15.26 12.97
C PHE A 294 -31.16 -16.42 11.97
N ALA A 295 -30.11 -16.85 11.26
CA ALA A 295 -30.18 -18.00 10.36
C ALA A 295 -30.52 -19.30 11.10
N TYR A 296 -29.87 -19.58 12.24
CA TYR A 296 -30.15 -20.76 13.04
C TYR A 296 -31.57 -20.76 13.60
N ALA A 297 -32.05 -19.60 14.09
CA ALA A 297 -33.41 -19.46 14.58
C ALA A 297 -34.45 -19.75 13.48
N GLY A 298 -34.24 -19.18 12.28
CA GLY A 298 -35.09 -19.42 11.12
C GLY A 298 -35.07 -20.86 10.61
N ALA A 299 -33.93 -21.55 10.76
CA ALA A 299 -33.76 -22.97 10.45
C ALA A 299 -34.26 -23.91 11.56
N GLY A 300 -34.83 -23.39 12.67
CA GLY A 300 -35.33 -24.17 13.80
C GLY A 300 -34.26 -24.68 14.76
N ARG A 301 -32.99 -24.30 14.60
CA ARG A 301 -31.85 -24.72 15.43
C ARG A 301 -31.67 -23.78 16.64
N ARG A 302 -32.62 -23.90 17.59
CA ARG A 302 -32.74 -22.96 18.72
C ARG A 302 -31.53 -22.90 19.63
N ASP A 303 -30.89 -24.04 19.92
CA ASP A 303 -29.71 -24.08 20.80
C ASP A 303 -28.52 -23.39 20.18
N ASP A 304 -28.31 -23.59 18.88
CA ASP A 304 -27.26 -22.89 18.12
C ASP A 304 -27.54 -21.38 18.06
N ALA A 305 -28.80 -20.98 17.82
CA ALA A 305 -29.18 -19.57 17.81
C ALA A 305 -28.92 -18.89 19.18
N ASN A 306 -29.23 -19.56 20.28
CA ASN A 306 -29.00 -19.03 21.64
C ASN A 306 -27.50 -18.89 21.93
N ARG A 307 -26.67 -19.84 21.47
CA ARG A 307 -25.19 -19.77 21.59
C ARG A 307 -24.67 -18.57 20.86
N GLU A 308 -25.02 -18.39 19.59
CA GLU A 308 -24.57 -17.25 18.77
C GLU A 308 -25.06 -15.89 19.33
N ALA A 309 -26.28 -15.82 19.81
CA ALA A 309 -26.82 -14.64 20.50
C ALA A 309 -26.04 -14.31 21.79
N GLY A 310 -25.48 -15.32 22.46
CA GLY A 310 -24.54 -15.13 23.58
C GLY A 310 -23.21 -14.53 23.15
N LEU A 311 -22.61 -15.07 22.09
CA LEU A 311 -21.37 -14.57 21.50
C LEU A 311 -21.51 -13.14 20.96
N GLN A 312 -22.63 -12.85 20.29
CA GLN A 312 -22.95 -11.50 19.81
C GLN A 312 -22.92 -10.46 20.93
N ARG A 313 -23.52 -10.75 22.09
CA ARG A 313 -23.47 -9.83 23.24
C ARG A 313 -22.06 -9.66 23.77
N GLN A 314 -21.31 -10.74 23.92
CA GLN A 314 -19.94 -10.71 24.41
C GLN A 314 -19.02 -9.90 23.49
N THR A 315 -19.07 -10.11 22.18
CA THR A 315 -18.27 -9.38 21.20
C THR A 315 -18.69 -7.91 21.10
N ALA A 316 -19.97 -7.60 21.21
CA ALA A 316 -20.46 -6.22 21.25
C ALA A 316 -19.95 -5.48 22.51
N GLU A 317 -20.00 -6.09 23.68
CA GLU A 317 -19.47 -5.52 24.92
C GLU A 317 -17.95 -5.29 24.84
N ALA A 318 -17.20 -6.25 24.27
CA ALA A 318 -15.77 -6.13 24.06
C ALA A 318 -15.45 -4.96 23.10
N LEU A 319 -16.17 -4.82 22.00
CA LEU A 319 -15.99 -3.73 21.04
C LEU A 319 -16.25 -2.36 21.68
N GLU A 320 -17.33 -2.23 22.45
CA GLU A 320 -17.64 -0.99 23.18
C GLU A 320 -16.58 -0.65 24.25
N ALA A 321 -16.01 -1.65 24.90
CA ALA A 321 -14.92 -1.46 25.85
C ALA A 321 -13.64 -0.91 25.14
N VAL A 322 -13.32 -1.42 23.94
CA VAL A 322 -12.20 -0.93 23.12
C VAL A 322 -12.45 0.52 22.67
N LYS A 323 -13.62 0.83 22.16
CA LYS A 323 -14.00 2.20 21.74
C LYS A 323 -13.90 3.19 22.91
N ARG A 324 -14.38 2.80 24.10
CA ARG A 324 -14.29 3.63 25.31
C ARG A 324 -12.84 3.90 25.73
N LYS A 325 -11.97 2.87 25.69
CA LYS A 325 -10.54 3.05 25.97
C LYS A 325 -9.86 3.99 24.97
N ALA A 326 -10.19 3.86 23.68
CA ALA A 326 -9.66 4.73 22.64
C ALA A 326 -10.11 6.20 22.83
N ALA A 327 -11.39 6.44 23.13
CA ALA A 327 -11.91 7.78 23.43
C ALA A 327 -11.18 8.43 24.63
N ILE A 328 -10.99 7.69 25.73
CA ILE A 328 -10.26 8.19 26.91
C ILE A 328 -8.79 8.50 26.57
N ALA A 329 -8.15 7.70 25.70
CA ALA A 329 -6.79 7.96 25.26
C ALA A 329 -6.69 9.24 24.41
N GLN A 330 -7.65 9.49 23.53
CA GLN A 330 -7.72 10.71 22.72
C GLN A 330 -7.95 11.96 23.58
N GLU A 331 -8.87 11.91 24.56
CA GLU A 331 -9.11 13.01 25.50
C GLU A 331 -7.84 13.37 26.30
N LYS A 332 -7.07 12.36 26.73
CA LYS A 332 -5.80 12.60 27.43
C LYS A 332 -4.76 13.26 26.54
N GLN A 333 -4.70 12.92 25.24
CA GLN A 333 -3.76 13.55 24.30
C GLN A 333 -4.15 15.01 24.01
N GLN A 334 -5.43 15.32 23.88
CA GLN A 334 -5.92 16.68 23.64
C GLN A 334 -5.82 17.58 24.89
N GLY A 335 -5.93 17.02 26.08
CA GLY A 335 -5.80 17.75 27.36
C GLY A 335 -4.38 18.08 27.78
N THR A 336 -3.34 17.58 27.08
CA THR A 336 -1.93 17.84 27.33
C THR A 336 -1.32 18.89 26.41
N ASP A 337 -2.05 19.43 25.44
CA ASP A 337 -1.59 20.56 24.63
C ASP A 337 -1.65 21.87 25.47
N PRO A 338 -0.50 22.49 25.82
CA PRO A 338 -0.52 23.75 26.57
C PRO A 338 -1.09 24.83 25.66
N GLN A 339 -2.21 25.44 26.06
CA GLN A 339 -2.69 26.66 25.41
C GLN A 339 -1.54 27.68 25.34
N PRO A 340 -1.26 28.26 24.15
CA PRO A 340 -0.28 29.34 24.06
C PRO A 340 -0.77 30.50 24.96
N ALA A 341 0.09 30.91 25.89
CA ALA A 341 -0.16 32.03 26.77
C ALA A 341 -0.44 33.30 25.93
N GLU A 342 -1.61 33.91 26.12
CA GLU A 342 -1.89 35.21 25.51
C GLU A 342 -0.85 36.24 25.97
N PRO A 343 -0.23 36.98 25.06
CA PRO A 343 0.69 38.06 25.44
C PRO A 343 -0.12 39.21 26.09
N LYS A 344 0.32 39.56 27.31
CA LYS A 344 -0.19 40.75 28.03
C LYS A 344 0.32 42.03 27.41
#